data_a58707e3275610eab36b6c77df15ba49
#
_entry.id   a58707e3275610eab36b6c77df15ba49
#
_cell.length_a   1.000
_cell.length_b   1.000
_cell.length_c   1.000
_cell.angle_alpha   90.00
_cell.angle_beta   90.00
_cell.angle_gamma   90.00
#
_symmetry.space_group_name_H-M   'P 1'
#
loop_
_entity.id
_entity.type
_entity.pdbx_description
1 polymer ?
#
loop_
_entity_poly.entity_id
_entity_poly.type
_entity_poly.pdbx_seq_one_letter_code
_entity_poly.pdbx_strand_id
1 'polypeptide(L)'
;MPRARLIVNPSSGKDRGPDYLPGINEALRTRFGMMEIVMTTGARDGEAAAAQAARDGCDRVFVAGGDGTLNEVVNGLMAASALDRIPIGLLPLGTGNDFARMLCLSEEPGEALASLALERRVAVDVGTLNGRAFINASGGGFISEVTEAVDDRLKSIAGRLAFLIGGAHVMRDHESVAARVSLPADSFRPLSFEAEERRAEGEGWRTEGGRMVLETRLHMFAVCNAKQIGGGRLIAPHARIDDGWLDVCLVDEMPMLDFIGLLAKVAAGGSHLGDERVRYFRARELEMRFERPVKVNTDGELLEAAACDYCVLPGAARFLAGTDTSNS
;
A
#
# COMPACT_ATOMS: atom_id res chain seq x y z
N MET A 1 -19.37 2.28 -28.38
CA MET A 1 -18.03 2.89 -28.33
C MET A 1 -17.48 2.62 -26.93
N PRO A 2 -16.19 2.37 -26.78
CA PRO A 2 -15.57 2.20 -25.46
C PRO A 2 -15.86 3.45 -24.61
N ARG A 3 -16.24 3.24 -23.35
CA ARG A 3 -16.57 4.29 -22.41
C ARG A 3 -15.58 4.26 -21.27
N ALA A 4 -14.79 5.30 -21.13
CA ALA A 4 -13.80 5.40 -20.09
C ALA A 4 -14.07 6.59 -19.16
N ARG A 5 -13.64 6.47 -17.89
CA ARG A 5 -13.69 7.56 -16.91
C ARG A 5 -12.28 7.89 -16.44
N LEU A 6 -11.96 9.18 -16.43
CA LEU A 6 -10.75 9.72 -15.84
C LEU A 6 -11.10 10.38 -14.51
N ILE A 7 -10.60 9.83 -13.42
CA ILE A 7 -10.76 10.36 -12.07
C ILE A 7 -9.49 11.13 -11.73
N VAL A 8 -9.62 12.39 -11.40
CA VAL A 8 -8.51 13.32 -11.19
C VAL A 8 -8.55 13.88 -9.79
N ASN A 9 -7.45 13.78 -9.07
CA ASN A 9 -7.24 14.54 -7.84
C ASN A 9 -6.39 15.78 -8.15
N PRO A 10 -6.99 16.97 -8.22
CA PRO A 10 -6.27 18.20 -8.58
C PRO A 10 -5.23 18.62 -7.53
N SER A 11 -5.40 18.19 -6.26
CA SER A 11 -4.48 18.50 -5.17
C SER A 11 -3.27 17.55 -5.10
N SER A 12 -3.18 16.56 -5.99
CA SER A 12 -2.05 15.63 -6.03
C SER A 12 -0.78 16.31 -6.54
N GLY A 13 0.36 15.99 -5.91
CA GLY A 13 1.69 16.36 -6.42
C GLY A 13 2.00 17.85 -6.44
N LYS A 14 1.60 18.61 -5.42
CA LYS A 14 1.86 20.06 -5.32
C LYS A 14 1.23 20.86 -6.46
N ASP A 15 -0.06 20.61 -6.74
CA ASP A 15 -0.87 21.31 -7.74
C ASP A 15 -0.39 21.16 -9.19
N ARG A 16 0.39 20.14 -9.51
CA ARG A 16 0.82 19.86 -10.90
C ARG A 16 -0.29 19.25 -11.78
N GLY A 17 -1.34 18.71 -11.16
CA GLY A 17 -2.46 18.08 -11.86
C GLY A 17 -3.06 18.93 -12.98
N PRO A 18 -3.40 20.23 -12.75
CA PRO A 18 -4.00 21.10 -13.75
C PRO A 18 -3.16 21.29 -15.01
N ASP A 19 -1.85 21.34 -14.91
CA ASP A 19 -0.94 21.60 -16.04
C ASP A 19 -0.92 20.44 -17.05
N TYR A 20 -1.06 19.21 -16.58
CA TYR A 20 -1.02 18.01 -17.42
C TYR A 20 -2.38 17.58 -17.95
N LEU A 21 -3.48 18.02 -17.33
CA LEU A 21 -4.83 17.56 -17.65
C LEU A 21 -5.25 17.72 -19.11
N PRO A 22 -5.01 18.85 -19.80
CA PRO A 22 -5.41 19.02 -21.19
C PRO A 22 -4.76 17.97 -22.11
N GLY A 23 -3.44 17.78 -21.98
CA GLY A 23 -2.69 16.80 -22.78
C GLY A 23 -3.09 15.35 -22.47
N ILE A 24 -3.27 15.01 -21.19
CA ILE A 24 -3.75 13.69 -20.74
C ILE A 24 -5.13 13.40 -21.33
N ASN A 25 -6.06 14.32 -21.22
CA ASN A 25 -7.42 14.14 -21.71
C ASN A 25 -7.46 13.96 -23.24
N GLU A 26 -6.72 14.78 -23.98
CA GLU A 26 -6.65 14.68 -25.45
C GLU A 26 -6.08 13.34 -25.89
N ALA A 27 -4.99 12.91 -25.30
CA ALA A 27 -4.34 11.65 -25.63
C ALA A 27 -5.20 10.43 -25.28
N LEU A 28 -5.84 10.44 -24.10
CA LEU A 28 -6.74 9.37 -23.67
C LEU A 28 -7.99 9.32 -24.57
N ARG A 29 -8.58 10.47 -24.94
CA ARG A 29 -9.74 10.52 -25.85
C ARG A 29 -9.39 10.01 -27.25
N THR A 30 -8.25 10.38 -27.76
CA THR A 30 -7.76 9.93 -29.08
C THR A 30 -7.57 8.40 -29.08
N ARG A 31 -7.03 7.83 -28.01
CA ARG A 31 -6.71 6.42 -27.93
C ARG A 31 -7.88 5.54 -27.52
N PHE A 32 -8.67 5.99 -26.54
CA PHE A 32 -9.68 5.17 -25.85
C PHE A 32 -11.12 5.63 -26.12
N GLY A 33 -11.34 6.67 -26.90
CA GLY A 33 -12.68 7.14 -27.28
C GLY A 33 -13.31 8.08 -26.27
N MET A 34 -14.61 7.92 -26.00
CA MET A 34 -15.33 8.81 -25.07
C MET A 34 -14.75 8.74 -23.67
N MET A 35 -14.36 9.90 -23.13
CA MET A 35 -13.80 10.09 -21.80
C MET A 35 -14.69 11.02 -20.99
N GLU A 36 -15.15 10.55 -19.84
CA GLU A 36 -15.78 11.38 -18.82
C GLU A 36 -14.73 11.73 -17.75
N ILE A 37 -14.62 13.01 -17.41
CA ILE A 37 -13.67 13.49 -16.41
C ILE A 37 -14.43 13.80 -15.12
N VAL A 38 -13.95 13.23 -14.00
CA VAL A 38 -14.45 13.53 -12.66
C VAL A 38 -13.32 14.07 -11.82
N MET A 39 -13.46 15.30 -11.33
CA MET A 39 -12.52 15.92 -10.40
C MET A 39 -12.93 15.58 -8.98
N THR A 40 -11.99 15.06 -8.17
CA THR A 40 -12.25 14.88 -6.74
C THR A 40 -12.11 16.21 -6.01
N THR A 41 -12.94 16.43 -5.02
CA THR A 41 -12.98 17.65 -4.19
C THR A 41 -12.77 17.36 -2.71
N GLY A 42 -12.88 16.09 -2.31
CA GLY A 42 -12.76 15.64 -0.93
C GLY A 42 -12.45 14.16 -0.81
N ALA A 43 -12.33 13.70 0.41
CA ALA A 43 -12.10 12.29 0.74
C ALA A 43 -13.25 11.42 0.23
N ARG A 44 -12.91 10.23 -0.30
CA ARG A 44 -13.83 9.25 -0.88
C ARG A 44 -14.56 9.66 -2.16
N ASP A 45 -14.26 10.80 -2.74
CA ASP A 45 -14.83 11.18 -4.04
C ASP A 45 -14.35 10.23 -5.15
N GLY A 46 -13.09 9.79 -5.09
CA GLY A 46 -12.54 8.77 -5.99
C GLY A 46 -13.26 7.43 -5.89
N GLU A 47 -13.60 7.02 -4.66
CA GLU A 47 -14.38 5.80 -4.39
C GLU A 47 -15.78 5.88 -5.01
N ALA A 48 -16.49 6.99 -4.76
CA ALA A 48 -17.81 7.22 -5.33
C ALA A 48 -17.78 7.28 -6.88
N ALA A 49 -16.80 7.98 -7.45
CA ALA A 49 -16.62 8.12 -8.89
C ALA A 49 -16.32 6.78 -9.57
N ALA A 50 -15.49 5.93 -8.96
CA ALA A 50 -15.17 4.62 -9.48
C ALA A 50 -16.37 3.65 -9.41
N ALA A 51 -17.08 3.64 -8.28
CA ALA A 51 -18.33 2.86 -8.17
C ALA A 51 -19.38 3.31 -9.19
N GLN A 52 -19.48 4.62 -9.46
CA GLN A 52 -20.39 5.14 -10.48
C GLN A 52 -19.93 4.76 -11.89
N ALA A 53 -18.60 4.73 -12.17
CA ALA A 53 -18.07 4.26 -13.45
C ALA A 53 -18.52 2.83 -13.78
N ALA A 54 -18.52 1.96 -12.77
CA ALA A 54 -18.98 0.58 -12.93
C ALA A 54 -20.49 0.51 -13.24
N ARG A 55 -21.32 1.30 -12.55
CA ARG A 55 -22.78 1.37 -12.80
C ARG A 55 -23.10 1.93 -14.20
N ASP A 56 -22.32 2.91 -14.66
CA ASP A 56 -22.47 3.54 -15.97
C ASP A 56 -21.96 2.69 -17.13
N GLY A 57 -21.42 1.49 -16.83
CA GLY A 57 -20.90 0.55 -17.82
C GLY A 57 -19.61 1.01 -18.47
N CYS A 58 -18.74 1.73 -17.74
CA CYS A 58 -17.40 2.01 -18.21
C CYS A 58 -16.61 0.71 -18.35
N ASP A 59 -15.81 0.61 -19.41
CA ASP A 59 -14.95 -0.55 -19.68
C ASP A 59 -13.54 -0.38 -19.13
N ARG A 60 -13.19 0.81 -18.64
CA ARG A 60 -11.91 1.15 -17.97
C ARG A 60 -12.02 2.43 -17.14
N VAL A 61 -11.14 2.55 -16.16
CA VAL A 61 -11.00 3.75 -15.32
C VAL A 61 -9.53 4.20 -15.36
N PHE A 62 -9.30 5.48 -15.57
CA PHE A 62 -7.99 6.11 -15.41
C PHE A 62 -7.97 6.93 -14.14
N VAL A 63 -6.83 6.91 -13.46
CA VAL A 63 -6.60 7.65 -12.21
C VAL A 63 -5.44 8.60 -12.43
N ALA A 64 -5.69 9.89 -12.37
CA ALA A 64 -4.67 10.92 -12.33
C ALA A 64 -4.55 11.44 -10.89
N GLY A 65 -3.60 10.85 -10.13
CA GLY A 65 -3.47 11.09 -8.71
C GLY A 65 -2.30 10.36 -8.08
N GLY A 66 -2.24 10.35 -6.75
CA GLY A 66 -1.28 9.57 -5.96
C GLY A 66 -1.88 8.25 -5.45
N ASP A 67 -1.12 7.56 -4.58
CA ASP A 67 -1.50 6.26 -4.01
C ASP A 67 -2.84 6.30 -3.27
N GLY A 68 -3.15 7.38 -2.54
CA GLY A 68 -4.44 7.55 -1.85
C GLY A 68 -5.63 7.61 -2.81
N THR A 69 -5.53 8.38 -3.90
CA THR A 69 -6.60 8.45 -4.92
C THR A 69 -6.77 7.09 -5.60
N LEU A 70 -5.67 6.38 -5.85
CA LEU A 70 -5.72 5.05 -6.41
C LEU A 70 -6.41 4.06 -5.45
N ASN A 71 -6.11 4.12 -4.16
CA ASN A 71 -6.76 3.30 -3.14
C ASN A 71 -8.28 3.54 -3.09
N GLU A 72 -8.72 4.81 -3.15
CA GLU A 72 -10.15 5.14 -3.25
C GLU A 72 -10.80 4.48 -4.46
N VAL A 73 -10.16 4.55 -5.63
CA VAL A 73 -10.69 3.94 -6.87
C VAL A 73 -10.78 2.42 -6.75
N VAL A 74 -9.78 1.76 -6.18
CA VAL A 74 -9.80 0.32 -5.93
C VAL A 74 -10.96 -0.05 -5.01
N ASN A 75 -11.16 0.67 -3.91
CA ASN A 75 -12.28 0.44 -2.99
C ASN A 75 -13.63 0.68 -3.66
N GLY A 76 -13.77 1.69 -4.51
CA GLY A 76 -15.00 1.97 -5.25
C GLY A 76 -15.35 0.87 -6.26
N LEU A 77 -14.37 0.37 -7.01
CA LEU A 77 -14.58 -0.76 -7.93
C LEU A 77 -14.86 -2.07 -7.17
N MET A 78 -14.20 -2.28 -6.03
CA MET A 78 -14.47 -3.45 -5.17
C MET A 78 -15.89 -3.42 -4.63
N ALA A 79 -16.36 -2.29 -4.13
CA ALA A 79 -17.74 -2.11 -3.65
C ALA A 79 -18.79 -2.34 -4.76
N ALA A 80 -18.44 -2.04 -6.02
CA ALA A 80 -19.28 -2.27 -7.18
C ALA A 80 -19.12 -3.67 -7.79
N SER A 81 -18.34 -4.59 -7.17
CA SER A 81 -18.00 -5.91 -7.71
C SER A 81 -17.49 -5.86 -9.16
N ALA A 82 -16.63 -4.88 -9.44
CA ALA A 82 -16.14 -4.59 -10.79
C ALA A 82 -14.61 -4.58 -10.91
N LEU A 83 -13.90 -4.84 -9.80
CA LEU A 83 -12.45 -4.72 -9.71
C LEU A 83 -11.70 -5.69 -10.65
N ASP A 84 -12.24 -6.88 -10.88
CA ASP A 84 -11.71 -7.89 -11.78
C ASP A 84 -12.01 -7.64 -13.27
N ARG A 85 -13.00 -6.77 -13.56
CA ARG A 85 -13.53 -6.53 -14.91
C ARG A 85 -13.10 -5.22 -15.52
N ILE A 86 -12.97 -4.17 -14.71
CA ILE A 86 -12.65 -2.82 -15.16
C ILE A 86 -11.16 -2.55 -14.91
N PRO A 87 -10.31 -2.56 -15.95
CA PRO A 87 -8.89 -2.26 -15.79
C PRO A 87 -8.66 -0.81 -15.37
N ILE A 88 -7.69 -0.63 -14.47
CA ILE A 88 -7.28 0.65 -13.92
C ILE A 88 -5.98 1.10 -14.60
N GLY A 89 -5.96 2.28 -15.18
CA GLY A 89 -4.76 2.95 -15.68
C GLY A 89 -4.33 4.04 -14.70
N LEU A 90 -3.10 3.99 -14.21
CA LEU A 90 -2.56 4.98 -13.27
C LEU A 90 -1.69 6.00 -13.98
N LEU A 91 -1.99 7.28 -13.78
CA LEU A 91 -1.16 8.43 -14.12
C LEU A 91 -0.63 9.00 -12.80
N PRO A 92 0.65 8.79 -12.46
CA PRO A 92 1.18 9.05 -11.14
C PRO A 92 1.47 10.55 -10.95
N LEU A 93 0.54 11.27 -10.34
CA LEU A 93 0.66 12.70 -10.02
C LEU A 93 0.98 12.96 -8.54
N GLY A 94 1.09 11.92 -7.72
CA GLY A 94 1.35 12.03 -6.28
C GLY A 94 2.82 12.32 -5.95
N THR A 95 3.10 12.43 -4.65
CA THR A 95 4.47 12.62 -4.13
C THR A 95 5.19 11.28 -3.92
N GLY A 96 4.46 10.23 -3.54
CA GLY A 96 5.00 8.89 -3.26
C GLY A 96 5.08 8.03 -4.50
N ASN A 97 3.94 7.81 -5.14
CA ASN A 97 3.74 6.98 -6.32
C ASN A 97 4.34 5.57 -6.18
N ASP A 98 4.25 5.00 -4.97
CA ASP A 98 4.88 3.71 -4.65
C ASP A 98 4.30 2.59 -5.53
N PHE A 99 2.98 2.61 -5.77
CA PHE A 99 2.33 1.60 -6.60
C PHE A 99 2.65 1.73 -8.11
N ALA A 100 2.89 2.94 -8.60
CA ALA A 100 3.30 3.14 -10.00
C ALA A 100 4.62 2.41 -10.31
N ARG A 101 5.56 2.40 -9.35
CA ARG A 101 6.83 1.67 -9.49
C ARG A 101 6.60 0.17 -9.58
N MET A 102 5.65 -0.37 -8.81
CA MET A 102 5.28 -1.80 -8.89
C MET A 102 4.68 -2.19 -10.24
N LEU A 103 3.99 -1.25 -10.90
CA LEU A 103 3.44 -1.41 -12.25
C LEU A 103 4.44 -1.10 -13.38
N CYS A 104 5.71 -0.81 -13.07
CA CYS A 104 6.73 -0.36 -14.02
C CYS A 104 6.31 0.87 -14.83
N LEU A 105 5.58 1.78 -14.20
CA LEU A 105 5.17 3.06 -14.79
C LEU A 105 6.16 4.16 -14.43
N SER A 106 6.48 5.01 -15.41
CA SER A 106 7.29 6.20 -15.17
C SER A 106 6.55 7.19 -14.25
N GLU A 107 7.30 7.91 -13.43
CA GLU A 107 6.75 9.02 -12.63
C GLU A 107 6.48 10.27 -13.49
N GLU A 108 6.97 10.30 -14.73
CA GLU A 108 6.64 11.35 -15.71
C GLU A 108 5.29 11.03 -16.38
N PRO A 109 4.27 11.91 -16.25
CA PRO A 109 2.92 11.62 -16.74
C PRO A 109 2.83 11.32 -18.24
N GLY A 110 3.66 11.96 -19.07
CA GLY A 110 3.68 11.73 -20.51
C GLY A 110 4.21 10.33 -20.87
N GLU A 111 5.26 9.87 -20.19
CA GLU A 111 5.82 8.52 -20.39
C GLU A 111 4.87 7.45 -19.82
N ALA A 112 4.27 7.70 -18.65
CA ALA A 112 3.25 6.82 -18.11
C ALA A 112 2.08 6.65 -19.09
N LEU A 113 1.58 7.75 -19.66
CA LEU A 113 0.52 7.73 -20.64
C LEU A 113 0.88 6.93 -21.90
N ALA A 114 2.11 7.08 -22.40
CA ALA A 114 2.62 6.29 -23.53
C ALA A 114 2.65 4.79 -23.20
N SER A 115 3.04 4.42 -21.97
CA SER A 115 3.02 3.04 -21.49
C SER A 115 1.61 2.48 -21.39
N LEU A 116 0.65 3.24 -20.86
CA LEU A 116 -0.74 2.84 -20.77
C LEU A 116 -1.38 2.59 -22.16
N ALA A 117 -0.91 3.30 -23.19
CA ALA A 117 -1.38 3.12 -24.56
C ALA A 117 -1.06 1.73 -25.14
N LEU A 118 -0.15 0.98 -24.55
CA LEU A 118 0.16 -0.41 -24.94
C LEU A 118 -0.89 -1.42 -24.44
N GLU A 119 -1.79 -1.00 -23.55
CA GLU A 119 -2.88 -1.81 -22.97
C GLU A 119 -2.43 -3.16 -22.37
N ARG A 120 -1.20 -3.23 -21.86
CA ARG A 120 -0.72 -4.41 -21.15
C ARG A 120 -1.46 -4.56 -19.83
N ARG A 121 -2.29 -5.58 -19.74
CA ARG A 121 -3.09 -5.86 -18.54
C ARG A 121 -2.37 -6.84 -17.65
N VAL A 122 -2.30 -6.52 -16.36
CA VAL A 122 -1.78 -7.40 -15.32
C VAL A 122 -2.85 -7.65 -14.26
N ALA A 123 -2.87 -8.87 -13.74
CA ALA A 123 -3.64 -9.20 -12.57
C ALA A 123 -2.82 -8.83 -11.34
N VAL A 124 -3.45 -8.16 -10.38
CA VAL A 124 -2.81 -7.66 -9.18
C VAL A 124 -3.57 -8.15 -7.97
N ASP A 125 -2.86 -8.59 -6.96
CA ASP A 125 -3.40 -8.95 -5.68
C ASP A 125 -3.85 -7.69 -4.92
N VAL A 126 -4.86 -7.83 -4.09
CA VAL A 126 -5.37 -6.75 -3.25
C VAL A 126 -5.39 -7.24 -1.81
N GLY A 127 -4.72 -6.52 -0.92
CA GLY A 127 -4.86 -6.76 0.50
C GLY A 127 -6.15 -6.15 1.03
N THR A 128 -6.70 -6.74 2.09
CA THR A 128 -7.83 -6.16 2.82
C THR A 128 -7.53 -6.10 4.31
N LEU A 129 -7.96 -5.02 4.95
CA LEU A 129 -8.03 -4.87 6.40
C LEU A 129 -9.48 -4.65 6.80
N ASN A 130 -10.06 -5.57 7.59
CA ASN A 130 -11.45 -5.51 8.03
C ASN A 130 -12.44 -5.28 6.86
N GLY A 131 -12.13 -5.87 5.69
CA GLY A 131 -12.93 -5.76 4.47
C GLY A 131 -12.67 -4.51 3.61
N ARG A 132 -11.81 -3.57 4.03
CA ARG A 132 -11.39 -2.43 3.22
C ARG A 132 -10.10 -2.74 2.48
N ALA A 133 -10.06 -2.47 1.18
CA ALA A 133 -8.91 -2.76 0.33
C ALA A 133 -7.71 -1.85 0.60
N PHE A 134 -6.52 -2.41 0.46
CA PHE A 134 -5.26 -1.68 0.29
C PHE A 134 -4.41 -2.32 -0.82
N ILE A 135 -3.58 -1.51 -1.46
CA ILE A 135 -2.74 -1.93 -2.60
C ILE A 135 -1.24 -1.89 -2.28
N ASN A 136 -0.82 -0.99 -1.41
CA ASN A 136 0.58 -0.92 -0.96
C ASN A 136 0.76 -1.65 0.36
N ALA A 137 0.31 -1.08 1.45
CA ALA A 137 0.50 -1.65 2.77
C ALA A 137 -0.48 -1.10 3.81
N SER A 138 -0.67 -1.89 4.86
CA SER A 138 -1.31 -1.49 6.10
C SER A 138 -0.36 -1.73 7.25
N GLY A 139 -0.17 -0.76 8.15
CA GLY A 139 0.74 -0.91 9.28
C GLY A 139 0.37 -0.05 10.47
N GLY A 140 0.82 -0.46 11.65
CA GLY A 140 0.50 0.18 12.91
C GLY A 140 1.70 0.35 13.84
N GLY A 141 1.44 0.96 15.00
CA GLY A 141 2.45 1.37 15.94
C GLY A 141 3.23 2.58 15.42
N PHE A 142 4.54 2.60 15.60
CA PHE A 142 5.38 3.74 15.25
C PHE A 142 5.15 4.32 13.83
N ILE A 143 4.92 3.47 12.82
CA ILE A 143 4.65 3.94 11.45
C ILE A 143 3.44 4.88 11.39
N SER A 144 2.36 4.51 12.06
CA SER A 144 1.10 5.27 12.05
C SER A 144 1.21 6.54 12.88
N GLU A 145 1.90 6.48 14.01
CA GLU A 145 2.15 7.62 14.89
C GLU A 145 2.98 8.71 14.18
N VAL A 146 4.01 8.30 13.43
CA VAL A 146 4.80 9.23 12.60
C VAL A 146 3.95 9.83 11.48
N THR A 147 3.09 9.03 10.86
CA THR A 147 2.21 9.53 9.79
C THR A 147 1.26 10.60 10.30
N GLU A 148 0.70 10.41 11.48
CA GLU A 148 -0.18 11.39 12.14
C GLU A 148 0.57 12.66 12.57
N ALA A 149 1.78 12.50 13.14
CA ALA A 149 2.59 13.63 13.61
C ALA A 149 3.09 14.53 12.46
N VAL A 150 3.08 14.03 11.22
CA VAL A 150 3.49 14.79 10.04
C VAL A 150 2.30 15.52 9.44
N ASP A 151 2.07 16.76 9.87
CA ASP A 151 1.09 17.68 9.31
C ASP A 151 1.30 17.88 7.79
N ASP A 152 0.21 18.12 7.04
CA ASP A 152 0.23 18.39 5.60
C ASP A 152 1.06 19.62 5.24
N ARG A 153 1.13 20.62 6.11
CA ARG A 153 2.02 21.76 5.97
C ARG A 153 3.50 21.35 6.04
N LEU A 154 3.85 20.45 6.96
CA LEU A 154 5.20 19.94 7.11
C LEU A 154 5.58 19.07 5.90
N LYS A 155 4.66 18.26 5.39
CA LYS A 155 4.84 17.48 4.14
C LYS A 155 5.12 18.40 2.94
N SER A 156 4.41 19.52 2.83
CA SER A 156 4.56 20.47 1.72
C SER A 156 5.88 21.22 1.73
N ILE A 157 6.43 21.53 2.91
CA ILE A 157 7.65 22.34 3.09
C ILE A 157 8.90 21.45 3.12
N ALA A 158 8.87 20.35 3.88
CA ALA A 158 10.05 19.54 4.19
C ALA A 158 10.12 18.23 3.39
N GLY A 159 9.07 17.84 2.69
CA GLY A 159 9.04 16.60 1.89
C GLY A 159 9.46 15.36 2.68
N ARG A 160 10.50 14.64 2.21
CA ARG A 160 11.04 13.46 2.91
C ARG A 160 11.58 13.74 4.31
N LEU A 161 12.06 14.97 4.58
CA LEU A 161 12.56 15.38 5.90
C LEU A 161 11.43 15.49 6.93
N ALA A 162 10.18 15.71 6.50
CA ALA A 162 9.03 15.78 7.40
C ALA A 162 8.89 14.51 8.24
N PHE A 163 9.12 13.36 7.64
CA PHE A 163 9.04 12.07 8.34
C PHE A 163 10.18 11.84 9.34
N LEU A 164 11.37 12.43 9.10
CA LEU A 164 12.47 12.37 10.06
C LEU A 164 12.19 13.26 11.28
N ILE A 165 11.63 14.46 11.05
CA ILE A 165 11.28 15.40 12.12
C ILE A 165 10.10 14.85 12.94
N GLY A 166 9.04 14.37 12.26
CA GLY A 166 7.90 13.73 12.91
C GLY A 166 8.31 12.50 13.71
N GLY A 167 9.18 11.66 13.14
CA GLY A 167 9.71 10.47 13.81
C GLY A 167 10.48 10.79 15.09
N ALA A 168 11.30 11.82 15.10
CA ALA A 168 12.05 12.22 16.30
C ALA A 168 11.12 12.73 17.44
N HIS A 169 10.00 13.37 17.09
CA HIS A 169 9.04 13.83 18.07
C HIS A 169 8.23 12.66 18.65
N VAL A 170 7.74 11.77 17.80
CA VAL A 170 6.96 10.57 18.18
C VAL A 170 7.80 9.63 19.06
N MET A 171 9.07 9.49 18.75
CA MET A 171 9.98 8.53 19.40
C MET A 171 10.07 8.68 20.91
N ARG A 172 9.84 9.91 21.41
CA ARG A 172 9.92 10.20 22.85
C ARG A 172 8.78 9.56 23.63
N ASP A 173 7.59 9.50 23.02
CA ASP A 173 6.35 9.09 23.70
C ASP A 173 5.82 7.72 23.17
N HIS A 174 6.56 7.12 22.24
CA HIS A 174 6.20 5.85 21.63
C HIS A 174 6.36 4.67 22.61
N GLU A 175 5.30 3.88 22.74
CA GLU A 175 5.27 2.67 23.54
C GLU A 175 4.92 1.44 22.68
N SER A 176 5.61 0.32 22.96
CA SER A 176 5.25 -0.97 22.37
C SER A 176 3.85 -1.40 22.82
N VAL A 177 3.18 -2.20 22.02
CA VAL A 177 1.84 -2.73 22.32
C VAL A 177 1.88 -4.25 22.35
N ALA A 178 1.22 -4.87 23.35
CA ALA A 178 1.02 -6.30 23.35
C ALA A 178 0.03 -6.71 22.26
N ALA A 179 0.43 -7.71 21.47
CA ALA A 179 -0.30 -8.23 20.34
C ALA A 179 -0.36 -9.75 20.36
N ARG A 180 -1.53 -10.28 20.02
CA ARG A 180 -1.73 -11.68 19.64
C ARG A 180 -1.90 -11.73 18.13
N VAL A 181 -0.99 -12.39 17.46
CA VAL A 181 -0.97 -12.62 16.01
C VAL A 181 -1.38 -14.05 15.77
N SER A 182 -2.36 -14.30 14.88
CA SER A 182 -2.88 -15.61 14.60
C SER A 182 -3.21 -15.78 13.12
N LEU A 183 -2.82 -16.90 12.52
CA LEU A 183 -3.11 -17.23 11.13
C LEU A 183 -3.26 -18.73 10.94
N PRO A 184 -4.06 -19.19 9.94
CA PRO A 184 -4.11 -20.60 9.58
C PRO A 184 -2.73 -21.13 9.21
N ALA A 185 -2.40 -22.36 9.59
CA ALA A 185 -1.07 -22.91 9.34
C ALA A 185 -0.73 -23.02 7.83
N ASP A 186 -1.73 -23.24 6.98
CA ASP A 186 -1.60 -23.27 5.53
C ASP A 186 -1.53 -21.87 4.88
N SER A 187 -1.87 -20.85 5.64
CA SER A 187 -1.70 -19.43 5.28
C SER A 187 -0.34 -18.86 5.70
N PHE A 188 0.52 -19.65 6.31
CA PHE A 188 1.85 -19.24 6.75
C PHE A 188 2.93 -19.74 5.79
N ARG A 189 3.78 -18.85 5.31
CA ARG A 189 4.93 -19.19 4.49
C ARG A 189 6.17 -18.47 5.00
N PRO A 190 7.12 -19.18 5.63
CA PRO A 190 8.41 -18.59 5.96
C PRO A 190 9.17 -18.24 4.67
N LEU A 191 9.96 -17.17 4.71
CA LEU A 191 10.89 -16.87 3.63
C LEU A 191 12.21 -17.56 3.92
N SER A 192 12.68 -18.38 2.96
CA SER A 192 13.88 -19.19 3.06
C SER A 192 15.17 -18.37 2.89
N PHE A 193 15.53 -17.61 3.91
CA PHE A 193 16.90 -17.17 4.11
C PHE A 193 17.43 -17.93 5.31
N GLU A 194 18.62 -18.54 5.24
CA GLU A 194 19.16 -19.49 6.23
C GLU A 194 19.11 -19.03 7.72
N ALA A 195 19.06 -17.70 7.95
CA ALA A 195 18.87 -17.12 9.28
C ALA A 195 17.38 -16.87 9.64
N GLU A 196 16.49 -16.81 8.67
CA GLU A 196 15.06 -16.48 8.80
C GLU A 196 14.19 -17.72 8.99
N GLU A 197 14.57 -18.90 8.46
CA GLU A 197 13.87 -20.17 8.70
C GLU A 197 13.76 -20.50 10.20
N ARG A 198 14.83 -20.25 10.96
CA ARG A 198 14.83 -20.50 12.40
C ARG A 198 13.93 -19.52 13.17
N ARG A 199 13.67 -18.33 12.63
CA ARG A 199 12.91 -17.27 13.30
C ARG A 199 11.45 -17.23 12.88
N ALA A 200 11.15 -17.59 11.63
CA ALA A 200 9.78 -17.74 11.19
C ALA A 200 9.08 -18.94 11.85
N GLU A 201 9.81 -20.02 12.10
CA GLU A 201 9.28 -21.28 12.66
C GLU A 201 9.57 -21.50 14.16
N GLY A 202 10.49 -20.73 14.79
CA GLY A 202 11.14 -21.19 16.03
C GLY A 202 10.77 -20.44 17.30
N GLU A 203 10.86 -19.14 17.35
CA GLU A 203 10.77 -18.44 18.64
C GLU A 203 9.41 -17.77 18.86
N GLY A 204 8.65 -18.33 19.80
CA GLY A 204 7.40 -17.79 20.30
C GLY A 204 6.14 -18.22 19.54
N TRP A 205 6.27 -18.79 18.33
CA TRP A 205 5.12 -19.36 17.64
C TRP A 205 4.69 -20.69 18.27
N ARG A 206 3.39 -20.88 18.43
CA ARG A 206 2.79 -22.14 18.87
C ARG A 206 1.60 -22.51 18.00
N THR A 207 1.32 -23.79 17.90
CA THR A 207 0.14 -24.27 17.17
C THR A 207 -1.03 -24.46 18.14
N GLU A 208 -2.12 -23.76 17.88
CA GLU A 208 -3.37 -23.84 18.63
C GLU A 208 -4.55 -24.09 17.66
N GLY A 209 -5.24 -25.23 17.76
CA GLY A 209 -6.41 -25.49 16.93
C GLY A 209 -6.19 -25.40 15.41
N GLY A 210 -5.01 -25.77 14.91
CA GLY A 210 -4.65 -25.68 13.49
C GLY A 210 -4.20 -24.29 13.04
N ARG A 211 -4.02 -23.37 13.96
CA ARG A 211 -3.50 -22.02 13.70
C ARG A 211 -2.11 -21.85 14.29
N MET A 212 -1.27 -21.10 13.59
CA MET A 212 -0.04 -20.53 14.15
C MET A 212 -0.42 -19.31 14.99
N VAL A 213 0.09 -19.24 16.22
CA VAL A 213 -0.21 -18.15 17.17
C VAL A 213 1.09 -17.63 17.76
N LEU A 214 1.22 -16.32 17.79
CA LEU A 214 2.32 -15.60 18.43
C LEU A 214 1.76 -14.57 19.40
N GLU A 215 2.26 -14.53 20.62
CA GLU A 215 2.03 -13.46 21.58
C GLU A 215 3.33 -12.71 21.81
N THR A 216 3.33 -11.42 21.52
CA THR A 216 4.53 -10.59 21.59
C THR A 216 4.17 -9.13 21.87
N ARG A 217 5.18 -8.31 22.14
CA ARG A 217 5.04 -6.84 22.16
C ARG A 217 5.72 -6.27 20.93
N LEU A 218 5.02 -5.36 20.24
CA LEU A 218 5.45 -4.80 18.97
C LEU A 218 5.70 -3.30 19.09
N HIS A 219 6.82 -2.82 18.58
CA HIS A 219 7.01 -1.40 18.27
C HIS A 219 6.25 -0.99 17.02
N MET A 220 6.25 -1.86 16.01
CA MET A 220 5.53 -1.62 14.77
C MET A 220 5.23 -2.93 14.05
N PHE A 221 4.26 -2.87 13.15
CA PHE A 221 4.00 -3.93 12.20
C PHE A 221 3.63 -3.34 10.84
N ALA A 222 3.87 -4.10 9.78
CA ALA A 222 3.43 -3.80 8.43
C ALA A 222 2.96 -5.09 7.75
N VAL A 223 1.84 -5.01 7.05
CA VAL A 223 1.26 -6.05 6.20
C VAL A 223 1.23 -5.46 4.79
N CYS A 224 2.03 -6.02 3.91
CA CYS A 224 2.43 -5.40 2.65
C CYS A 224 2.00 -6.24 1.45
N ASN A 225 1.37 -5.60 0.48
CA ASN A 225 1.16 -6.12 -0.87
C ASN A 225 2.27 -5.61 -1.82
N ALA A 226 2.82 -4.43 -1.55
CA ALA A 226 3.92 -3.82 -2.31
C ALA A 226 5.19 -3.69 -1.46
N LYS A 227 6.34 -3.54 -2.14
CA LYS A 227 7.66 -3.48 -1.49
C LYS A 227 7.87 -2.25 -0.63
N GLN A 228 7.26 -1.13 -1.01
CA GLN A 228 7.58 0.20 -0.50
C GLN A 228 6.39 0.86 0.17
N ILE A 229 6.70 1.74 1.12
CA ILE A 229 5.74 2.61 1.77
C ILE A 229 6.31 4.03 1.88
N GLY A 230 5.44 5.03 1.87
CA GLY A 230 5.79 6.41 2.20
C GLY A 230 6.89 7.01 1.32
N GLY A 231 6.88 6.73 0.01
CA GLY A 231 7.79 7.32 -0.97
C GLY A 231 9.14 6.60 -1.06
N GLY A 232 9.12 5.28 -1.16
CA GLY A 232 10.29 4.47 -1.53
C GLY A 232 11.01 3.77 -0.37
N ARG A 233 10.44 3.70 0.83
CA ARG A 233 11.02 2.94 1.94
C ARG A 233 10.72 1.46 1.79
N LEU A 234 11.76 0.64 1.68
CA LEU A 234 11.66 -0.81 1.49
C LEU A 234 11.37 -1.51 2.82
N ILE A 235 10.10 -1.56 3.23
CA ILE A 235 9.67 -2.29 4.43
C ILE A 235 9.48 -3.79 4.14
N ALA A 236 9.09 -4.13 2.92
CA ALA A 236 8.87 -5.48 2.47
C ALA A 236 9.59 -5.74 1.12
N PRO A 237 10.93 -5.82 1.11
CA PRO A 237 11.71 -5.86 -0.14
C PRO A 237 11.41 -7.06 -1.04
N HIS A 238 10.83 -8.12 -0.49
CA HIS A 238 10.48 -9.36 -1.20
C HIS A 238 9.01 -9.41 -1.64
N ALA A 239 8.20 -8.39 -1.31
CA ALA A 239 6.79 -8.37 -1.66
C ALA A 239 6.58 -8.35 -3.18
N ARG A 240 5.54 -9.05 -3.63
CA ARG A 240 5.10 -9.11 -5.01
C ARG A 240 3.60 -8.85 -5.06
N ILE A 241 3.17 -8.11 -6.06
CA ILE A 241 1.76 -7.74 -6.23
C ILE A 241 0.94 -8.80 -6.98
N ASP A 242 1.51 -9.98 -7.27
CA ASP A 242 0.95 -10.98 -8.19
C ASP A 242 1.20 -12.45 -7.77
N ASP A 243 1.56 -12.71 -6.52
CA ASP A 243 1.92 -14.06 -6.06
C ASP A 243 0.89 -14.67 -5.07
N GLY A 244 -0.17 -13.93 -4.76
CA GLY A 244 -1.25 -14.37 -3.87
C GLY A 244 -0.89 -14.36 -2.39
N TRP A 245 0.10 -13.54 -1.97
CA TRP A 245 0.57 -13.44 -0.60
C TRP A 245 0.71 -11.98 -0.15
N LEU A 246 0.57 -11.77 1.16
CA LEU A 246 0.96 -10.53 1.83
C LEU A 246 2.26 -10.78 2.58
N ASP A 247 3.20 -9.86 2.45
CA ASP A 247 4.45 -9.89 3.20
C ASP A 247 4.26 -9.17 4.53
N VAL A 248 4.55 -9.86 5.62
CA VAL A 248 4.33 -9.38 6.99
C VAL A 248 5.66 -9.11 7.66
N CYS A 249 5.84 -7.88 8.14
CA CYS A 249 6.99 -7.44 8.90
C CYS A 249 6.53 -7.04 10.31
N LEU A 250 6.93 -7.78 11.33
CA LEU A 250 6.69 -7.47 12.74
C LEU A 250 8.02 -7.06 13.36
N VAL A 251 8.03 -5.98 14.11
CA VAL A 251 9.21 -5.50 14.85
C VAL A 251 8.89 -5.59 16.33
N ASP A 252 9.52 -6.57 16.98
CA ASP A 252 9.36 -6.82 18.40
C ASP A 252 9.90 -5.67 19.25
N GLU A 253 9.46 -5.59 20.50
CA GLU A 253 9.96 -4.62 21.46
C GLU A 253 11.48 -4.72 21.64
N MET A 254 12.14 -3.58 21.65
CA MET A 254 13.58 -3.45 21.81
C MET A 254 13.96 -2.11 22.46
N PRO A 255 15.20 -1.93 22.96
CA PRO A 255 15.65 -0.63 23.41
C PRO A 255 15.51 0.43 22.31
N MET A 256 15.07 1.63 22.66
CA MET A 256 14.77 2.70 21.69
C MET A 256 15.97 3.05 20.77
N LEU A 257 17.19 3.01 21.28
CA LEU A 257 18.39 3.25 20.45
C LEU A 257 18.58 2.19 19.36
N ASP A 258 18.28 0.93 19.65
CA ASP A 258 18.33 -0.15 18.67
C ASP A 258 17.22 0.01 17.63
N PHE A 259 16.01 0.40 18.08
CA PHE A 259 14.90 0.67 17.20
C PHE A 259 15.19 1.81 16.21
N ILE A 260 15.86 2.88 16.65
CA ILE A 260 16.34 3.97 15.77
C ILE A 260 17.30 3.41 14.72
N GLY A 261 18.25 2.58 15.15
CA GLY A 261 19.19 1.90 14.25
C GLY A 261 18.49 1.04 13.20
N LEU A 262 17.43 0.33 13.62
CA LEU A 262 16.61 -0.48 12.73
C LEU A 262 15.87 0.37 11.68
N LEU A 263 15.26 1.49 12.09
CA LEU A 263 14.60 2.41 11.17
C LEU A 263 15.57 3.00 10.12
N ALA A 264 16.82 3.23 10.51
CA ALA A 264 17.85 3.65 9.56
C ALA A 264 18.17 2.55 8.53
N LYS A 265 18.14 1.27 8.92
CA LYS A 265 18.32 0.12 8.00
C LYS A 265 17.16 0.01 7.00
N VAL A 266 15.90 0.26 7.44
CA VAL A 266 14.73 0.33 6.54
C VAL A 266 14.93 1.44 5.50
N ALA A 267 15.37 2.61 5.93
CA ALA A 267 15.60 3.76 5.04
C ALA A 267 16.75 3.53 4.06
N ALA A 268 17.77 2.74 4.45
CA ALA A 268 18.97 2.47 3.65
C ALA A 268 18.83 1.32 2.65
N GLY A 269 17.63 0.74 2.49
CA GLY A 269 17.40 -0.27 1.45
C GLY A 269 17.02 -1.67 1.95
N GLY A 270 16.41 -1.78 3.14
CA GLY A 270 15.75 -3.01 3.56
C GLY A 270 16.63 -4.02 4.30
N SER A 271 17.83 -3.63 4.74
CA SER A 271 18.73 -4.52 5.52
C SER A 271 18.26 -4.82 6.95
N HIS A 272 17.10 -4.29 7.34
CA HIS A 272 16.46 -4.53 8.65
C HIS A 272 16.02 -5.98 8.83
N LEU A 273 15.76 -6.72 7.75
CA LEU A 273 15.33 -8.12 7.82
C LEU A 273 16.35 -9.05 8.48
N GLY A 274 17.62 -8.67 8.50
CA GLY A 274 18.67 -9.42 9.21
C GLY A 274 18.70 -9.21 10.72
N ASP A 275 17.86 -8.35 11.31
CA ASP A 275 17.81 -8.13 12.76
C ASP A 275 16.97 -9.22 13.45
N GLU A 276 17.45 -9.74 14.57
CA GLU A 276 16.80 -10.84 15.29
C GLU A 276 15.44 -10.51 15.90
N ARG A 277 15.13 -9.24 16.01
CA ARG A 277 13.84 -8.72 16.54
C ARG A 277 12.85 -8.37 15.42
N VAL A 278 13.21 -8.64 14.18
CA VAL A 278 12.34 -8.51 13.02
C VAL A 278 11.87 -9.88 12.58
N ARG A 279 10.54 -10.07 12.57
CA ARG A 279 9.91 -11.28 12.04
C ARG A 279 9.32 -10.94 10.67
N TYR A 280 9.79 -11.65 9.65
CA TYR A 280 9.34 -11.45 8.29
C TYR A 280 8.87 -12.77 7.69
N PHE A 281 7.61 -12.80 7.28
CA PHE A 281 6.97 -13.99 6.72
C PHE A 281 5.85 -13.58 5.75
N ARG A 282 5.28 -14.54 5.03
CA ARG A 282 4.14 -14.33 4.17
C ARG A 282 2.89 -14.96 4.73
N ALA A 283 1.76 -14.29 4.53
CA ALA A 283 0.45 -14.75 4.95
C ALA A 283 -0.61 -14.49 3.87
N ARG A 284 -1.61 -15.38 3.80
CA ARG A 284 -2.83 -15.14 3.02
C ARG A 284 -3.93 -14.54 3.88
N GLU A 285 -3.97 -14.97 5.13
CA GLU A 285 -4.88 -14.50 6.16
C GLU A 285 -4.08 -14.26 7.44
N LEU A 286 -4.39 -13.20 8.14
CA LEU A 286 -3.72 -12.83 9.37
C LEU A 286 -4.68 -12.09 10.29
N GLU A 287 -4.78 -12.51 11.53
CA GLU A 287 -5.53 -11.81 12.57
C GLU A 287 -4.56 -11.23 13.58
N MET A 288 -4.75 -9.98 13.93
CA MET A 288 -4.02 -9.31 15.01
C MET A 288 -5.00 -8.76 16.02
N ARG A 289 -4.74 -9.03 17.31
CA ARG A 289 -5.53 -8.53 18.43
C ARG A 289 -4.59 -7.82 19.39
N PHE A 290 -4.93 -6.60 19.76
CA PHE A 290 -4.09 -5.72 20.59
C PHE A 290 -4.71 -5.53 21.96
N GLU A 291 -3.88 -5.34 23.00
CA GLU A 291 -4.33 -5.07 24.37
C GLU A 291 -5.10 -3.74 24.49
N ARG A 292 -4.85 -2.79 23.58
CA ARG A 292 -5.53 -1.50 23.46
C ARG A 292 -5.67 -1.14 21.98
N PRO A 293 -6.62 -0.27 21.58
CA PRO A 293 -6.68 0.23 20.22
C PRO A 293 -5.34 0.85 19.79
N VAL A 294 -4.90 0.53 18.59
CA VAL A 294 -3.70 1.08 17.95
C VAL A 294 -4.10 1.85 16.72
N LYS A 295 -3.32 2.87 16.40
CA LYS A 295 -3.45 3.58 15.13
C LYS A 295 -2.87 2.71 14.03
N VAL A 296 -3.63 2.55 12.97
CA VAL A 296 -3.26 1.81 11.76
C VAL A 296 -3.36 2.75 10.57
N ASN A 297 -2.32 2.81 9.78
CA ASN A 297 -2.30 3.50 8.50
C ASN A 297 -2.46 2.47 7.38
N THR A 298 -3.46 2.64 6.55
CA THR A 298 -3.75 1.76 5.42
C THR A 298 -3.76 2.61 4.15
N ASP A 299 -2.71 2.52 3.34
CA ASP A 299 -2.49 3.34 2.14
C ASP A 299 -2.71 4.84 2.34
N GLY A 300 -2.35 5.36 3.52
CA GLY A 300 -2.50 6.78 3.88
C GLY A 300 -3.77 7.10 4.67
N GLU A 301 -4.73 6.20 4.78
CA GLU A 301 -5.91 6.36 5.66
C GLU A 301 -5.59 5.89 7.08
N LEU A 302 -5.80 6.75 8.07
CA LEU A 302 -5.63 6.44 9.48
C LEU A 302 -6.94 5.93 10.08
N LEU A 303 -6.85 4.84 10.82
CA LEU A 303 -7.93 4.29 11.63
C LEU A 303 -7.42 3.83 12.99
N GLU A 304 -8.31 3.70 13.96
CA GLU A 304 -8.02 3.11 15.26
C GLU A 304 -8.67 1.73 15.36
N ALA A 305 -7.91 0.71 15.74
CA ALA A 305 -8.42 -0.66 15.83
C ALA A 305 -7.73 -1.45 16.96
N ALA A 306 -8.53 -2.20 17.72
CA ALA A 306 -8.04 -3.24 18.65
C ALA A 306 -7.96 -4.61 17.95
N ALA A 307 -8.57 -4.75 16.77
CA ALA A 307 -8.64 -5.96 15.99
C ALA A 307 -8.40 -5.64 14.50
N CYS A 308 -7.43 -6.31 13.90
CA CYS A 308 -7.08 -6.20 12.49
C CYS A 308 -7.15 -7.58 11.84
N ASP A 309 -8.07 -7.76 10.91
CA ASP A 309 -8.25 -8.98 10.14
C ASP A 309 -7.81 -8.70 8.71
N TYR A 310 -6.70 -9.31 8.33
CA TYR A 310 -6.09 -9.17 7.01
C TYR A 310 -6.37 -10.38 6.14
N CYS A 311 -6.60 -10.13 4.86
CA CYS A 311 -6.72 -11.18 3.84
C CYS A 311 -6.16 -10.66 2.51
N VAL A 312 -5.54 -11.54 1.72
CA VAL A 312 -5.23 -11.25 0.33
C VAL A 312 -6.38 -11.73 -0.57
N LEU A 313 -6.69 -10.95 -1.59
CA LEU A 313 -7.57 -11.31 -2.70
C LEU A 313 -6.69 -11.51 -3.93
N PRO A 314 -6.31 -12.76 -4.26
CA PRO A 314 -5.34 -13.03 -5.33
C PRO A 314 -5.86 -12.62 -6.70
N GLY A 315 -5.07 -11.83 -7.42
CA GLY A 315 -5.37 -11.37 -8.78
C GLY A 315 -6.70 -10.64 -8.90
N ALA A 316 -7.19 -10.00 -7.82
CA ALA A 316 -8.52 -9.41 -7.76
C ALA A 316 -8.68 -8.16 -8.62
N ALA A 317 -7.60 -7.42 -8.84
CA ALA A 317 -7.62 -6.19 -9.63
C ALA A 317 -7.01 -6.38 -11.02
N ARG A 318 -7.46 -5.57 -11.97
CA ARG A 318 -6.84 -5.47 -13.30
C ARG A 318 -6.21 -4.11 -13.46
N PHE A 319 -4.90 -4.08 -13.74
CA PHE A 319 -4.18 -2.84 -14.00
C PHE A 319 -3.60 -2.80 -15.40
N LEU A 320 -3.46 -1.59 -15.94
CA LEU A 320 -2.61 -1.33 -17.09
C LEU A 320 -1.19 -1.06 -16.58
N ALA A 321 -0.21 -1.80 -17.07
CA ALA A 321 1.17 -1.72 -16.63
C ALA A 321 2.08 -1.19 -17.71
N GLY A 322 3.24 -0.68 -17.32
CA GLY A 322 4.32 -0.30 -18.20
C GLY A 322 4.97 -1.51 -18.88
N THR A 323 5.85 -1.25 -19.84
CA THR A 323 6.71 -2.28 -20.42
C THR A 323 7.78 -2.65 -19.42
N ASP A 324 7.89 -3.95 -19.12
CA ASP A 324 8.98 -4.47 -18.31
C ASP A 324 10.32 -4.07 -18.93
N THR A 325 11.02 -3.24 -18.24
CA THR A 325 12.46 -3.09 -18.43
C THR A 325 13.11 -3.71 -17.21
N SER A 326 13.26 -5.03 -17.22
CA SER A 326 13.98 -5.80 -16.22
C SER A 326 13.18 -6.34 -15.03
N ASN A 327 13.09 -7.64 -14.98
CA ASN A 327 13.28 -8.41 -13.77
C ASN A 327 14.58 -7.94 -13.08
N SER A 328 14.48 -7.11 -12.10
CA SER A 328 15.59 -6.81 -11.21
C SER A 328 15.10 -6.81 -9.77
#